data_1cd7e1ab80de1f9a75aaf7bdf0e3737f
#
_entry.id   1cd7e1ab80de1f9a75aaf7bdf0e3737f
#
_cell.length_a   1.000
_cell.length_b   1.000
_cell.length_c   1.000
_cell.angle_alpha   90.00
_cell.angle_beta   90.00
_cell.angle_gamma   90.00
#
_symmetry.space_group_name_H-M   'P 1'
#
loop_
_entity.id
_entity.type
_entity.pdbx_description
1 polymer ?
#
loop_
_entity_poly.entity_id
_entity_poly.type
_entity_poly.pdbx_seq_one_letter_code
_entity_poly.pdbx_strand_id
1 'polypeptide(L)'
;VYDLQNSGRTAFYKKILFPKATKDTWSSSETTLPEGTKKQYFDKDSVLSRFDHQLKSSGIITNHTLYPDFSWSSSDISQIKNYYQLDKYILLFPFCSPHLTSKKWPYYNELISMINEKSEYKIKVVVAPGPDEIKEASNINALCILDNSKALDISQLAALIKDRSFVVANDTGPAHMTAHLG
;
A
#
# COMPACT_ATOMS: atom_id res chain seq x y z
N VAL A 1 -2.14 -14.86 -20.84
CA VAL A 1 -1.92 -13.55 -20.19
C VAL A 1 -2.94 -13.34 -19.10
N TYR A 2 -2.48 -12.89 -17.93
CA TYR A 2 -3.34 -12.49 -16.81
C TYR A 2 -3.28 -10.97 -16.67
N ASP A 3 -4.36 -10.28 -17.09
CA ASP A 3 -4.48 -8.82 -17.03
C ASP A 3 -5.25 -8.42 -15.76
N LEU A 4 -4.54 -8.24 -14.66
CA LEU A 4 -5.12 -7.78 -13.41
C LEU A 4 -5.31 -6.26 -13.39
N GLN A 5 -4.62 -5.52 -14.27
CA GLN A 5 -4.75 -4.06 -14.34
C GLN A 5 -6.09 -3.63 -14.95
N ASN A 6 -6.61 -4.39 -15.92
CA ASN A 6 -7.90 -4.12 -16.59
C ASN A 6 -8.03 -2.65 -17.07
N SER A 7 -6.94 -2.07 -17.57
CA SER A 7 -6.88 -0.66 -18.02
C SER A 7 -7.24 -0.52 -19.50
N GLY A 8 -7.56 0.70 -19.93
CA GLY A 8 -7.75 1.00 -21.35
C GLY A 8 -6.51 0.66 -22.21
N ARG A 9 -5.31 0.78 -21.64
CA ARG A 9 -4.05 0.40 -22.31
C ARG A 9 -3.98 -1.12 -22.54
N THR A 10 -4.29 -1.91 -21.52
CA THR A 10 -4.25 -3.37 -21.63
C THR A 10 -5.37 -3.87 -22.54
N ALA A 11 -6.55 -3.25 -22.53
CA ALA A 11 -7.64 -3.52 -23.46
C ALA A 11 -7.23 -3.26 -24.94
N PHE A 12 -6.46 -2.19 -25.19
CA PHE A 12 -5.90 -1.91 -26.50
C PHE A 12 -4.92 -3.00 -26.95
N TYR A 13 -4.00 -3.41 -26.09
CA TYR A 13 -3.08 -4.51 -26.40
C TYR A 13 -3.82 -5.82 -26.66
N LYS A 14 -4.84 -6.14 -25.87
CA LYS A 14 -5.70 -7.31 -26.09
C LYS A 14 -6.29 -7.28 -27.50
N LYS A 15 -6.88 -6.16 -27.90
CA LYS A 15 -7.53 -6.00 -29.22
C LYS A 15 -6.57 -6.23 -30.39
N ILE A 16 -5.32 -5.82 -30.25
CA ILE A 16 -4.31 -5.97 -31.34
C ILE A 16 -3.68 -7.36 -31.34
N LEU A 17 -3.22 -7.82 -30.17
CA LEU A 17 -2.42 -9.04 -30.07
C LEU A 17 -3.29 -10.30 -29.97
N PHE A 18 -4.51 -10.17 -29.44
CA PHE A 18 -5.42 -11.27 -29.18
C PHE A 18 -6.85 -10.92 -29.62
N PRO A 19 -7.10 -10.69 -30.93
CA PRO A 19 -8.42 -10.22 -31.42
C PRO A 19 -9.57 -11.22 -31.15
N LYS A 20 -9.23 -12.49 -30.91
CA LYS A 20 -10.19 -13.55 -30.52
C LYS A 20 -9.91 -14.04 -29.09
N ALA A 21 -9.62 -13.09 -28.19
CA ALA A 21 -9.27 -13.43 -26.81
C ALA A 21 -10.43 -14.14 -26.09
N THR A 22 -10.08 -15.26 -25.46
CA THR A 22 -10.92 -16.00 -24.50
C THR A 22 -10.25 -15.94 -23.13
N LYS A 23 -10.92 -16.39 -22.07
CA LYS A 23 -10.33 -16.50 -20.73
C LYS A 23 -9.02 -17.31 -20.70
N ASP A 24 -8.87 -18.28 -21.61
CA ASP A 24 -7.70 -19.18 -21.67
C ASP A 24 -6.47 -18.49 -22.29
N THR A 25 -6.68 -17.49 -23.15
CA THR A 25 -5.60 -16.75 -23.83
C THR A 25 -5.32 -15.40 -23.19
N TRP A 26 -6.37 -14.71 -22.75
CA TRP A 26 -6.30 -13.41 -22.08
C TRP A 26 -7.33 -13.32 -20.96
N SER A 27 -6.92 -13.62 -19.74
CA SER A 27 -7.74 -13.47 -18.55
C SER A 27 -7.83 -12.01 -18.12
N SER A 28 -9.01 -11.46 -18.11
CA SER A 28 -9.30 -10.07 -17.68
C SER A 28 -10.73 -10.01 -17.11
N SER A 29 -11.09 -8.89 -16.51
CA SER A 29 -12.46 -8.66 -16.00
C SER A 29 -13.54 -8.75 -17.10
N GLU A 30 -13.17 -8.66 -18.38
CA GLU A 30 -14.11 -8.83 -19.50
C GLU A 30 -14.27 -10.30 -19.91
N THR A 31 -13.14 -11.05 -19.96
CA THR A 31 -13.15 -12.43 -20.47
C THR A 31 -13.54 -13.45 -19.39
N THR A 32 -13.49 -13.06 -18.12
CA THR A 32 -13.86 -13.90 -16.97
C THR A 32 -15.12 -13.40 -16.25
N LEU A 33 -15.90 -12.53 -16.89
CA LEU A 33 -17.12 -12.00 -16.30
C LEU A 33 -18.07 -13.15 -15.90
N PRO A 34 -18.66 -13.13 -14.69
CA PRO A 34 -19.63 -14.15 -14.29
C PRO A 34 -20.83 -14.17 -15.24
N GLU A 35 -21.32 -15.38 -15.56
CA GLU A 35 -22.44 -15.56 -16.46
C GLU A 35 -23.66 -14.75 -16.00
N GLY A 36 -24.33 -14.07 -16.93
CA GLY A 36 -25.48 -13.22 -16.65
C GLY A 36 -25.17 -11.88 -15.98
N THR A 37 -23.90 -11.59 -15.63
CA THR A 37 -23.50 -10.36 -14.97
C THR A 37 -23.01 -9.33 -15.97
N LYS A 38 -23.52 -8.09 -15.89
CA LYS A 38 -22.97 -6.97 -16.69
C LYS A 38 -21.72 -6.41 -16.03
N LYS A 39 -20.71 -6.08 -16.85
CA LYS A 39 -19.43 -5.52 -16.39
C LYS A 39 -19.58 -4.34 -15.42
N GLN A 40 -20.53 -3.43 -15.68
CA GLN A 40 -20.79 -2.26 -14.82
C GLN A 40 -21.21 -2.61 -13.38
N TYR A 41 -21.77 -3.79 -13.14
CA TYR A 41 -22.11 -4.26 -11.80
C TYR A 41 -20.92 -4.98 -11.18
N PHE A 42 -20.23 -5.83 -11.95
CA PHE A 42 -19.03 -6.50 -11.49
C PHE A 42 -17.91 -5.51 -11.09
N ASP A 43 -17.79 -4.39 -11.80
CA ASP A 43 -16.80 -3.35 -11.48
C ASP A 43 -17.08 -2.62 -10.15
N LYS A 44 -18.25 -2.81 -9.54
CA LYS A 44 -18.57 -2.28 -8.21
C LYS A 44 -18.08 -3.17 -7.06
N ASP A 45 -17.78 -4.42 -7.34
CA ASP A 45 -17.22 -5.33 -6.35
C ASP A 45 -15.81 -4.87 -5.93
N SER A 46 -15.36 -5.31 -4.77
CA SER A 46 -14.02 -5.00 -4.30
C SER A 46 -12.96 -5.49 -5.29
N VAL A 47 -11.85 -4.78 -5.39
CA VAL A 47 -10.76 -5.14 -6.31
C VAL A 47 -10.26 -6.55 -6.03
N LEU A 48 -10.10 -6.91 -4.76
CA LEU A 48 -9.62 -8.24 -4.36
C LEU A 48 -10.61 -9.34 -4.76
N SER A 49 -11.92 -9.12 -4.58
CA SER A 49 -12.94 -10.08 -5.00
C SER A 49 -12.94 -10.29 -6.51
N ARG A 50 -12.74 -9.23 -7.29
CA ARG A 50 -12.64 -9.31 -8.74
C ARG A 50 -11.39 -10.07 -9.20
N PHE A 51 -10.26 -9.84 -8.55
CA PHE A 51 -9.02 -10.58 -8.82
C PHE A 51 -9.16 -12.06 -8.47
N ASP A 52 -9.73 -12.36 -7.30
CA ASP A 52 -9.98 -13.73 -6.87
C ASP A 52 -10.87 -14.48 -7.89
N HIS A 53 -11.98 -13.86 -8.28
CA HIS A 53 -12.87 -14.41 -9.30
C HIS A 53 -12.15 -14.62 -10.64
N GLN A 54 -11.40 -13.63 -11.13
CA GLN A 54 -10.66 -13.70 -12.40
C GLN A 54 -9.64 -14.84 -12.40
N LEU A 55 -8.86 -14.97 -11.32
CA LEU A 55 -7.84 -16.01 -11.21
C LEU A 55 -8.47 -17.40 -11.12
N LYS A 56 -9.49 -17.57 -10.28
CA LYS A 56 -10.24 -18.85 -10.16
C LYS A 56 -10.89 -19.27 -11.47
N SER A 57 -11.52 -18.33 -12.17
CA SER A 57 -12.14 -18.59 -13.50
C SER A 57 -11.12 -18.98 -14.56
N SER A 58 -9.85 -18.65 -14.34
CA SER A 58 -8.72 -19.02 -15.21
C SER A 58 -7.98 -20.28 -14.74
N GLY A 59 -8.54 -21.03 -13.78
CA GLY A 59 -7.98 -22.29 -13.27
C GLY A 59 -6.82 -22.12 -12.27
N ILE A 60 -6.60 -20.91 -11.75
CA ILE A 60 -5.58 -20.67 -10.73
C ILE A 60 -6.19 -20.88 -9.35
N ILE A 61 -5.55 -21.72 -8.54
CA ILE A 61 -5.92 -21.87 -7.13
C ILE A 61 -5.43 -20.65 -6.36
N THR A 62 -6.35 -19.95 -5.68
CA THR A 62 -6.05 -18.75 -4.89
C THR A 62 -6.31 -19.03 -3.43
N ASN A 63 -5.29 -18.87 -2.59
CA ASN A 63 -5.41 -19.11 -1.14
C ASN A 63 -5.46 -17.79 -0.35
N HIS A 64 -4.82 -16.73 -0.85
CA HIS A 64 -4.60 -15.49 -0.11
C HIS A 64 -5.08 -14.23 -0.85
N THR A 65 -5.83 -14.36 -1.95
CA THR A 65 -6.27 -13.20 -2.74
C THR A 65 -7.12 -12.22 -1.93
N LEU A 66 -8.02 -12.76 -1.08
CA LEU A 66 -8.91 -11.92 -0.25
C LEU A 66 -8.23 -11.46 1.05
N TYR A 67 -7.24 -12.20 1.52
CA TYR A 67 -6.49 -11.93 2.75
C TYR A 67 -4.99 -12.09 2.46
N PRO A 68 -4.39 -11.13 1.71
CA PRO A 68 -2.97 -11.19 1.38
C PRO A 68 -2.12 -11.18 2.65
N ASP A 69 -1.17 -12.11 2.73
CA ASP A 69 -0.19 -12.17 3.81
C ASP A 69 1.16 -11.68 3.29
N PHE A 70 1.62 -10.56 3.81
CA PHE A 70 2.92 -9.95 3.51
C PHE A 70 3.92 -10.08 4.66
N SER A 71 3.63 -10.88 5.69
CA SER A 71 4.50 -11.04 6.86
C SER A 71 5.91 -11.53 6.51
N TRP A 72 6.04 -12.30 5.42
CA TRP A 72 7.31 -12.80 4.88
C TRP A 72 8.21 -11.70 4.29
N SER A 73 7.66 -10.52 3.98
CA SER A 73 8.41 -9.43 3.33
C SER A 73 9.22 -8.58 4.31
N SER A 74 9.07 -8.77 5.61
CA SER A 74 9.75 -7.98 6.63
C SER A 74 11.21 -8.40 6.78
N SER A 75 12.14 -7.46 6.77
CA SER A 75 13.54 -7.65 7.12
C SER A 75 13.81 -7.35 8.59
N ASP A 76 14.99 -7.74 9.08
CA ASP A 76 15.44 -7.31 10.40
C ASP A 76 15.83 -5.82 10.38
N ILE A 77 15.18 -5.02 11.22
CA ILE A 77 15.46 -3.59 11.42
C ILE A 77 15.99 -3.27 12.81
N SER A 78 16.54 -4.26 13.51
CA SER A 78 17.02 -4.09 14.90
C SER A 78 18.07 -2.98 15.02
N GLN A 79 18.96 -2.82 14.02
CA GLN A 79 19.94 -1.74 14.01
C GLN A 79 19.27 -0.36 13.89
N ILE A 80 18.29 -0.21 13.02
CA ILE A 80 17.51 1.02 12.85
C ILE A 80 16.76 1.34 14.14
N LYS A 81 16.06 0.34 14.71
CA LYS A 81 15.33 0.52 15.96
C LYS A 81 16.25 0.94 17.11
N ASN A 82 17.42 0.32 17.24
CA ASN A 82 18.40 0.68 18.26
C ASN A 82 18.95 2.09 18.07
N TYR A 83 19.30 2.46 16.83
CA TYR A 83 19.83 3.79 16.51
C TYR A 83 18.84 4.90 16.87
N TYR A 84 17.56 4.74 16.49
CA TYR A 84 16.50 5.70 16.78
C TYR A 84 15.83 5.46 18.15
N GLN A 85 16.25 4.44 18.91
CA GLN A 85 15.66 4.04 20.19
C GLN A 85 14.13 3.85 20.08
N LEU A 86 13.68 3.09 19.10
CA LEU A 86 12.27 2.80 18.83
C LEU A 86 11.82 1.60 19.67
N ASP A 87 10.90 1.84 20.61
CA ASP A 87 10.14 0.81 21.31
C ASP A 87 8.68 0.86 20.84
N LYS A 88 7.90 1.76 21.41
CA LYS A 88 6.53 2.06 20.99
C LYS A 88 6.50 3.36 20.23
N TYR A 89 5.88 3.38 19.04
CA TYR A 89 5.80 4.57 18.20
C TYR A 89 4.52 4.62 17.38
N ILE A 90 4.14 5.83 17.02
CA ILE A 90 3.11 6.12 16.03
C ILE A 90 3.82 6.44 14.72
N LEU A 91 3.47 5.71 13.67
CA LEU A 91 4.05 5.89 12.35
C LEU A 91 3.12 6.73 11.48
N LEU A 92 3.64 7.79 10.89
CA LEU A 92 2.88 8.68 10.01
C LEU A 92 3.37 8.57 8.56
N PHE A 93 2.43 8.56 7.62
CA PHE A 93 2.68 8.67 6.19
C PHE A 93 1.98 9.92 5.63
N PRO A 94 2.58 11.12 5.83
CA PRO A 94 1.98 12.40 5.47
C PRO A 94 2.15 12.76 3.99
N PHE A 95 2.92 11.96 3.25
CA PHE A 95 3.26 12.24 1.85
C PHE A 95 2.25 11.65 0.89
N CYS A 96 2.29 12.07 -0.35
CA CYS A 96 1.51 11.49 -1.45
C CYS A 96 2.23 11.75 -2.78
N SER A 97 1.80 11.03 -3.82
CA SER A 97 2.30 11.27 -5.16
C SER A 97 2.17 12.74 -5.55
N PRO A 98 3.18 13.36 -6.17
CA PRO A 98 3.17 14.77 -6.59
C PRO A 98 1.96 15.15 -7.46
N HIS A 99 1.39 14.19 -8.18
CA HIS A 99 0.21 14.38 -9.03
C HIS A 99 -1.12 14.34 -8.28
N LEU A 100 -1.13 13.99 -7.00
CA LEU A 100 -2.32 13.77 -6.19
C LEU A 100 -2.29 14.57 -4.88
N THR A 101 -1.87 15.83 -4.97
CA THR A 101 -1.74 16.74 -3.81
C THR A 101 -3.04 16.93 -3.03
N SER A 102 -4.20 16.76 -3.69
CA SER A 102 -5.52 16.79 -3.04
C SER A 102 -5.73 15.67 -2.01
N LYS A 103 -4.93 14.59 -2.05
CA LYS A 103 -4.95 13.52 -1.05
C LYS A 103 -4.12 13.84 0.20
N LYS A 104 -3.35 14.93 0.18
CA LYS A 104 -2.48 15.30 1.28
C LYS A 104 -3.28 16.00 2.37
N TRP A 105 -3.41 15.34 3.52
CA TRP A 105 -4.00 15.97 4.70
C TRP A 105 -3.01 17.00 5.28
N PRO A 106 -3.41 18.27 5.49
CA PRO A 106 -2.45 19.33 5.83
C PRO A 106 -2.11 19.43 7.33
N TYR A 107 -2.85 18.74 8.22
CA TYR A 107 -2.80 18.95 9.67
C TYR A 107 -1.96 17.91 10.42
N TYR A 108 -0.91 17.36 9.81
CA TYR A 108 -0.05 16.37 10.48
C TYR A 108 0.74 16.99 11.64
N ASN A 109 1.22 18.22 11.50
CA ASN A 109 1.97 18.87 12.57
C ASN A 109 1.08 19.21 13.77
N GLU A 110 -0.16 19.61 13.54
CA GLU A 110 -1.15 19.81 14.58
C GLU A 110 -1.49 18.50 15.30
N LEU A 111 -1.66 17.41 14.55
CA LEU A 111 -1.86 16.08 15.12
C LEU A 111 -0.67 15.67 16.02
N ILE A 112 0.56 15.89 15.56
CA ILE A 112 1.78 15.59 16.33
C ILE A 112 1.80 16.39 17.63
N SER A 113 1.48 17.68 17.58
CA SER A 113 1.40 18.54 18.77
C SER A 113 0.37 17.99 19.77
N MET A 114 -0.82 17.64 19.28
CA MET A 114 -1.88 17.07 20.13
C MET A 114 -1.47 15.71 20.76
N ILE A 115 -0.76 14.87 20.01
CA ILE A 115 -0.25 13.59 20.55
C ILE A 115 0.76 13.86 21.66
N ASN A 116 1.71 14.77 21.45
CA ASN A 116 2.76 15.10 22.41
C ASN A 116 2.20 15.75 23.69
N GLU A 117 1.15 16.54 23.57
CA GLU A 117 0.50 17.21 24.71
C GLU A 117 -0.37 16.27 25.55
N LYS A 118 -1.10 15.34 24.88
CA LYS A 118 -2.10 14.49 25.54
C LYS A 118 -1.58 13.11 25.93
N SER A 119 -0.44 12.69 25.39
CA SER A 119 0.12 11.38 25.71
C SER A 119 0.72 11.39 27.10
N GLU A 120 0.12 10.68 28.04
CA GLU A 120 0.73 10.36 29.34
C GLU A 120 1.99 9.49 29.17
N TYR A 121 2.07 8.79 28.07
CA TYR A 121 3.23 7.98 27.67
C TYR A 121 4.01 8.76 26.62
N LYS A 122 5.32 8.94 26.80
CA LYS A 122 6.22 9.56 25.81
C LYS A 122 6.37 8.64 24.58
N ILE A 123 5.29 8.49 23.82
CA ILE A 123 5.31 7.70 22.58
C ILE A 123 5.97 8.53 21.48
N LYS A 124 6.95 7.94 20.78
CA LYS A 124 7.59 8.61 19.65
C LYS A 124 6.65 8.69 18.46
N VAL A 125 6.60 9.85 17.82
CA VAL A 125 5.93 10.02 16.52
C VAL A 125 7.00 10.03 15.44
N VAL A 126 6.89 9.13 14.46
CA VAL A 126 7.91 8.94 13.45
C VAL A 126 7.32 9.03 12.03
N VAL A 127 8.14 9.40 11.06
CA VAL A 127 7.84 9.35 9.62
C VAL A 127 8.89 8.52 8.92
N ALA A 128 8.50 7.77 7.89
CA ALA A 128 9.39 7.03 7.01
C ALA A 128 9.15 7.48 5.56
N PRO A 129 9.87 8.51 5.08
CA PRO A 129 9.68 9.05 3.74
C PRO A 129 10.22 8.12 2.65
N GLY A 130 9.62 8.17 1.47
CA GLY A 130 10.22 7.64 0.25
C GLY A 130 11.45 8.47 -0.19
N PRO A 131 12.22 7.98 -1.19
CA PRO A 131 13.45 8.66 -1.63
C PRO A 131 13.25 10.12 -2.03
N ASP A 132 12.15 10.42 -2.72
CA ASP A 132 11.85 11.78 -3.20
C ASP A 132 11.19 12.67 -2.12
N GLU A 133 10.82 12.08 -0.98
CA GLU A 133 10.07 12.74 0.10
C GLU A 133 10.98 13.17 1.28
N ILE A 134 12.26 12.74 1.30
CA ILE A 134 13.20 13.00 2.42
C ILE A 134 13.29 14.51 2.72
N LYS A 135 13.41 15.34 1.66
CA LYS A 135 13.47 16.79 1.83
C LYS A 135 12.18 17.37 2.41
N GLU A 136 11.05 16.84 2.01
CA GLU A 136 9.75 17.28 2.51
C GLU A 136 9.54 16.85 3.98
N ALA A 137 10.09 15.71 4.36
CA ALA A 137 10.00 15.17 5.72
C ALA A 137 10.58 16.13 6.78
N SER A 138 11.51 17.02 6.39
CA SER A 138 12.05 18.04 7.30
C SER A 138 11.01 19.08 7.75
N ASN A 139 9.87 19.18 7.07
CA ASN A 139 8.77 20.07 7.43
C ASN A 139 7.76 19.40 8.38
N ILE A 140 7.95 18.13 8.70
CA ILE A 140 7.09 17.36 9.62
C ILE A 140 7.79 17.30 10.98
N ASN A 141 7.09 17.70 12.03
CA ASN A 141 7.62 17.75 13.41
C ASN A 141 7.70 16.35 14.06
N ALA A 142 8.09 15.35 13.30
CA ALA A 142 8.24 13.96 13.72
C ALA A 142 9.68 13.48 13.50
N LEU A 143 10.07 12.40 14.18
CA LEU A 143 11.36 11.78 13.99
C LEU A 143 11.40 11.09 12.61
N CYS A 144 12.30 11.54 11.73
CA CYS A 144 12.46 10.96 10.41
C CYS A 144 13.34 9.71 10.47
N ILE A 145 12.78 8.57 10.06
CA ILE A 145 13.47 7.28 10.06
C ILE A 145 14.09 7.01 8.69
N LEU A 146 15.39 6.87 8.67
CA LEU A 146 16.20 6.59 7.48
C LEU A 146 17.20 5.49 7.79
N ASP A 147 17.66 4.78 6.78
CA ASP A 147 18.79 3.88 6.88
C ASP A 147 20.00 4.53 6.20
N ASN A 148 21.06 4.85 6.98
CA ASN A 148 22.26 5.53 6.48
C ASN A 148 21.95 6.76 5.61
N SER A 149 21.02 7.62 6.07
CA SER A 149 20.53 8.82 5.37
C SER A 149 19.76 8.55 4.07
N LYS A 150 19.34 7.31 3.83
CA LYS A 150 18.50 6.91 2.69
C LYS A 150 17.13 6.49 3.17
N ALA A 151 16.15 6.60 2.29
CA ALA A 151 14.83 6.02 2.55
C ALA A 151 14.93 4.51 2.81
N LEU A 152 14.08 4.01 3.68
CA LEU A 152 13.95 2.58 3.92
C LEU A 152 13.56 1.86 2.63
N ASP A 153 14.09 0.67 2.42
CA ASP A 153 13.57 -0.22 1.39
C ASP A 153 12.19 -0.79 1.80
N ILE A 154 11.54 -1.48 0.86
CA ILE A 154 10.18 -2.00 1.09
C ILE A 154 10.15 -3.01 2.25
N SER A 155 11.18 -3.84 2.40
CA SER A 155 11.24 -4.86 3.44
C SER A 155 11.51 -4.26 4.83
N GLN A 156 12.36 -3.23 4.90
CA GLN A 156 12.59 -2.43 6.10
C GLN A 156 11.33 -1.66 6.49
N LEU A 157 10.64 -1.06 5.50
CA LEU A 157 9.39 -0.34 5.72
C LEU A 157 8.29 -1.28 6.22
N ALA A 158 8.19 -2.49 5.65
CA ALA A 158 7.25 -3.52 6.11
C ALA A 158 7.50 -3.91 7.57
N ALA A 159 8.77 -4.08 7.96
CA ALA A 159 9.15 -4.36 9.34
C ALA A 159 8.79 -3.20 10.28
N LEU A 160 9.07 -1.96 9.87
CA LEU A 160 8.71 -0.78 10.65
C LEU A 160 7.18 -0.65 10.81
N ILE A 161 6.42 -0.93 9.77
CA ILE A 161 4.95 -0.96 9.83
C ILE A 161 4.48 -2.07 10.78
N LYS A 162 5.05 -3.25 10.73
CA LYS A 162 4.64 -4.38 11.56
C LYS A 162 4.83 -4.13 13.05
N ASP A 163 5.89 -3.43 13.43
CA ASP A 163 6.27 -3.19 14.84
C ASP A 163 5.62 -1.94 15.47
N ARG A 164 4.87 -1.13 14.70
CA ARG A 164 4.25 0.11 15.20
C ARG A 164 3.12 -0.15 16.22
N SER A 165 2.83 0.87 17.04
CA SER A 165 1.62 0.89 17.87
C SER A 165 0.40 1.36 17.09
N PHE A 166 0.58 2.36 16.22
CA PHE A 166 -0.49 2.94 15.42
C PHE A 166 0.05 3.55 14.12
N VAL A 167 -0.79 3.63 13.09
CA VAL A 167 -0.45 4.31 11.82
C VAL A 167 -1.51 5.35 11.48
N VAL A 168 -1.05 6.52 11.03
CA VAL A 168 -1.90 7.52 10.36
C VAL A 168 -1.30 7.79 8.99
N ALA A 169 -2.10 7.64 7.93
CA ALA A 169 -1.61 7.72 6.57
C ALA A 169 -2.61 8.42 5.65
N ASN A 170 -2.09 9.11 4.64
CA ASN A 170 -2.87 9.46 3.46
C ASN A 170 -3.16 8.18 2.64
N ASP A 171 -4.08 8.23 1.69
CA ASP A 171 -4.36 7.14 0.75
C ASP A 171 -3.18 6.94 -0.22
N THR A 172 -2.22 6.10 0.19
CA THR A 172 -0.94 5.87 -0.49
C THR A 172 -0.50 4.41 -0.37
N GLY A 173 0.58 4.03 -1.07
CA GLY A 173 1.16 2.68 -0.99
C GLY A 173 1.42 2.19 0.44
N PRO A 174 2.08 2.97 1.32
CA PRO A 174 2.28 2.59 2.71
C PRO A 174 0.98 2.36 3.51
N ALA A 175 -0.11 3.08 3.21
CA ALA A 175 -1.41 2.83 3.83
C ALA A 175 -1.95 1.44 3.46
N HIS A 176 -1.82 1.05 2.20
CA HIS A 176 -2.19 -0.30 1.74
C HIS A 176 -1.30 -1.38 2.36
N MET A 177 0.02 -1.14 2.45
CA MET A 177 0.92 -2.06 3.16
C MET A 177 0.49 -2.24 4.62
N THR A 178 0.14 -1.16 5.30
CA THR A 178 -0.35 -1.19 6.69
C THR A 178 -1.60 -2.06 6.83
N ALA A 179 -2.55 -1.94 5.92
CA ALA A 179 -3.79 -2.72 5.96
C ALA A 179 -3.57 -4.24 5.82
N HIS A 180 -2.44 -4.65 5.23
CA HIS A 180 -2.10 -6.06 5.00
C HIS A 180 -1.00 -6.61 5.93
N LEU A 181 -0.39 -5.77 6.75
CA LEU A 181 0.63 -6.17 7.73
C LEU A 181 0.09 -6.23 9.17
N GLY A 182 -1.20 -6.00 9.34
CA GLY A 182 -1.93 -6.12 10.61
C GLY A 182 -2.10 -4.80 11.31
#